data_49dca9dca183f2b6e7f5d34623a7e262
#
_entry.id   49dca9dca183f2b6e7f5d34623a7e262
#
_cell.length_a   1.000
_cell.length_b   1.000
_cell.length_c   1.000
_cell.angle_alpha   90.00
_cell.angle_beta   90.00
_cell.angle_gamma   90.00
#
_symmetry.space_group_name_H-M   'P 1'
#
loop_
_entity.id
_entity.type
_entity.pdbx_description
1 polymer ?
#
loop_
_entity_poly.entity_id
_entity_poly.type
_entity_poly.pdbx_seq_one_letter_code
_entity_poly.pdbx_strand_id
1 'polypeptide(L)'
;MRTTFAIFIVSFIALASSCVYSPPKEPVDYVNPNIGTIGHLLVATASMVQLPHGMVQIGQNPYPPLADRYLADRISGFSVRALPKYTTKPFSWIMATTGAPRINPNDYASGFDHDFEKVTPYYSWILLEDYDIEAAMTVTQHSSFYKFKYPKSSESNILMNNNQCVRVVGNNCIESVEAVDSTQTAYYYAIFSKPFRSYVTWKDSLISQDVKQEGLDIGALVTFDTSQDEEIMVKIGVSFIDMEQAKRNLEMEIPAWDFDKVKNDGREIWNNALGKIKIEGGTDEQKTIFYSALYRVMLGSQTLDRSEYGRYYSRLDKQVHDTEGHAFYQVGSNWGSHHSLFPLVLLLEPEIQNDIMRSYIRIQDDVSGNPGGLEPTNRYVGGSYVSDRPTEGT
;
A
#
# COMPACT_ATOMS: atom_id res chain seq x y z
N MET A 1 35.15 79.84 -18.39
CA MET A 1 35.03 78.94 -17.23
C MET A 1 33.70 78.21 -17.34
N ARG A 2 33.76 76.91 -17.74
CA ARG A 2 32.57 76.03 -17.80
C ARG A 2 32.76 75.00 -16.66
N THR A 3 31.92 75.07 -15.68
CA THR A 3 31.87 74.14 -14.57
C THR A 3 30.93 72.97 -14.93
N THR A 4 31.54 71.79 -15.04
CA THR A 4 30.80 70.53 -15.30
C THR A 4 30.38 69.97 -13.95
N PHE A 5 29.06 69.85 -13.71
CA PHE A 5 28.48 69.12 -12.55
C PHE A 5 28.41 67.65 -12.90
N ALA A 6 29.13 66.81 -12.14
CA ALA A 6 28.99 65.36 -12.22
C ALA A 6 27.95 64.91 -11.23
N ILE A 7 26.85 64.32 -11.72
CA ILE A 7 25.80 63.69 -10.92
C ILE A 7 26.20 62.25 -10.67
N PHE A 8 26.49 61.90 -9.39
CA PHE A 8 26.66 60.50 -8.97
C PHE A 8 25.30 59.89 -8.69
N ILE A 9 24.87 58.95 -9.52
CA ILE A 9 23.69 58.11 -9.24
C ILE A 9 24.18 56.92 -8.42
N VAL A 10 23.85 56.89 -7.14
CA VAL A 10 24.07 55.73 -6.29
C VAL A 10 22.86 54.80 -6.46
N SER A 11 23.04 53.74 -7.25
CA SER A 11 22.03 52.67 -7.36
C SER A 11 22.03 51.82 -6.09
N PHE A 12 21.00 51.97 -5.28
CA PHE A 12 20.73 51.09 -4.15
C PHE A 12 20.11 49.79 -4.67
N ILE A 13 20.91 48.73 -4.83
CA ILE A 13 20.39 47.37 -5.10
C ILE A 13 19.87 46.83 -3.74
N ALA A 14 18.56 46.92 -3.56
CA ALA A 14 17.89 46.21 -2.48
C ALA A 14 17.93 44.72 -2.81
N LEU A 15 18.80 43.97 -2.15
CA LEU A 15 18.75 42.52 -2.08
C LEU A 15 17.49 42.15 -1.30
N ALA A 16 16.38 41.93 -1.99
CA ALA A 16 15.22 41.27 -1.44
C ALA A 16 15.61 39.79 -1.19
N SER A 17 16.05 39.49 0.01
CA SER A 17 16.08 38.13 0.49
C SER A 17 14.63 37.66 0.58
N SER A 18 14.17 36.96 -0.47
CA SER A 18 12.93 36.22 -0.42
C SER A 18 13.12 35.11 0.62
N CYS A 19 12.72 35.37 1.87
CA CYS A 19 12.44 34.29 2.79
C CYS A 19 11.40 33.39 2.12
N VAL A 20 11.82 32.26 1.62
CA VAL A 20 10.90 31.21 1.20
C VAL A 20 10.16 30.80 2.46
N TYR A 21 8.95 31.29 2.62
CA TYR A 21 8.06 30.88 3.71
C TYR A 21 7.71 29.43 3.48
N SER A 22 8.39 28.53 4.18
CA SER A 22 7.95 27.14 4.27
C SER A 22 6.84 27.08 5.32
N PRO A 23 5.67 26.55 4.96
CA PRO A 23 4.60 26.38 5.96
C PRO A 23 5.12 25.51 7.11
N PRO A 24 4.62 25.70 8.33
CA PRO A 24 5.00 24.88 9.46
C PRO A 24 4.72 23.41 9.18
N LYS A 25 5.63 22.53 9.57
CA LYS A 25 5.46 21.08 9.43
C LYS A 25 4.25 20.62 10.24
N GLU A 26 3.43 19.79 9.62
CA GLU A 26 2.33 19.09 10.27
C GLU A 26 2.79 17.71 10.80
N PRO A 27 2.04 17.06 11.69
CA PRO A 27 2.39 15.74 12.24
C PRO A 27 2.83 14.72 11.20
N VAL A 28 2.16 14.65 10.06
CA VAL A 28 2.47 13.71 8.97
C VAL A 28 3.82 14.00 8.31
N ASP A 29 4.29 15.24 8.32
CA ASP A 29 5.57 15.62 7.70
C ASP A 29 6.79 15.19 8.53
N TYR A 30 6.57 14.78 9.79
CA TYR A 30 7.61 14.20 10.65
C TYR A 30 7.72 12.68 10.50
N VAL A 31 6.78 12.01 9.83
CA VAL A 31 6.83 10.56 9.69
C VAL A 31 7.91 10.14 8.69
N ASN A 32 8.82 9.29 9.15
CA ASN A 32 9.79 8.62 8.31
C ASN A 32 9.49 7.10 8.28
N PRO A 33 8.87 6.58 7.20
CA PRO A 33 8.55 5.16 7.08
C PRO A 33 9.77 4.23 7.01
N ASN A 34 10.97 4.77 6.74
CA ASN A 34 12.20 3.99 6.66
C ASN A 34 12.83 3.67 8.03
N ILE A 35 12.34 4.28 9.12
CA ILE A 35 12.83 3.93 10.47
C ILE A 35 12.46 2.48 10.79
N GLY A 36 13.47 1.65 11.09
CA GLY A 36 13.32 0.24 11.43
C GLY A 36 13.29 -0.71 10.24
N THR A 37 13.60 -0.25 9.02
CA THR A 37 13.65 -1.10 7.81
C THR A 37 14.96 -1.89 7.69
N ILE A 38 15.91 -1.66 8.58
CA ILE A 38 17.10 -2.48 8.81
C ILE A 38 17.00 -3.09 10.21
N GLY A 39 16.99 -4.41 10.31
CA GLY A 39 16.84 -5.12 11.58
C GLY A 39 17.98 -6.08 11.84
N HIS A 40 18.91 -5.71 12.73
CA HIS A 40 20.05 -6.59 13.06
C HIS A 40 19.69 -7.73 14.03
N LEU A 41 18.78 -7.47 14.97
CA LEU A 41 18.40 -8.42 16.02
C LEU A 41 16.91 -8.77 15.97
N LEU A 42 16.12 -7.93 15.34
CA LEU A 42 14.68 -8.08 15.19
C LEU A 42 14.34 -8.08 13.71
N VAL A 43 13.15 -8.53 13.43
CA VAL A 43 12.65 -8.46 12.06
C VAL A 43 12.50 -7.00 11.62
N ALA A 44 13.11 -6.67 10.49
CA ALA A 44 12.98 -5.35 9.89
C ALA A 44 11.50 -5.04 9.57
N THR A 45 11.11 -3.78 9.77
CA THR A 45 9.83 -3.28 9.29
C THR A 45 9.95 -2.96 7.79
N ALA A 46 8.84 -2.81 7.09
CA ALA A 46 8.85 -2.36 5.70
C ALA A 46 8.34 -0.92 5.62
N SER A 47 8.94 -0.11 4.75
CA SER A 47 8.32 1.12 4.30
C SER A 47 7.09 0.77 3.49
N MET A 48 5.96 1.37 3.80
CA MET A 48 4.73 1.10 3.07
C MET A 48 3.84 2.33 2.98
N VAL A 49 3.04 2.37 1.94
CA VAL A 49 1.94 3.31 1.77
C VAL A 49 0.65 2.57 2.17
N GLN A 50 -0.03 3.11 3.16
CA GLN A 50 -1.27 2.54 3.72
C GLN A 50 -2.01 3.66 4.45
N LEU A 51 -3.33 3.66 4.45
CA LEU A 51 -4.12 4.53 5.34
C LEU A 51 -4.14 3.97 6.78
N PRO A 52 -4.44 4.79 7.79
CA PRO A 52 -4.66 4.29 9.14
C PRO A 52 -5.68 3.15 9.13
N HIS A 53 -5.29 2.00 9.67
CA HIS A 53 -6.10 0.77 9.68
C HIS A 53 -6.53 0.25 8.30
N GLY A 54 -5.99 0.80 7.21
CA GLY A 54 -6.38 0.49 5.84
C GLY A 54 -6.09 -0.96 5.44
N MET A 55 -6.99 -1.55 4.65
CA MET A 55 -6.85 -2.91 4.15
C MET A 55 -5.71 -3.05 3.14
N VAL A 56 -5.48 -2.02 2.32
CA VAL A 56 -4.47 -2.03 1.27
C VAL A 56 -3.15 -1.46 1.78
N GLN A 57 -2.10 -2.25 1.61
CA GLN A 57 -0.72 -1.92 1.98
C GLN A 57 0.15 -2.12 0.75
N ILE A 58 0.75 -1.08 0.22
CA ILE A 58 1.63 -1.20 -0.94
C ILE A 58 3.05 -0.74 -0.63
N GLY A 59 4.00 -1.33 -1.32
CA GLY A 59 5.41 -0.99 -1.22
C GLY A 59 6.23 -1.77 -2.23
N GLN A 60 7.52 -1.57 -2.17
CA GLN A 60 8.48 -2.16 -3.09
C GLN A 60 8.72 -3.65 -2.77
N ASN A 61 8.90 -4.46 -3.80
CA ASN A 61 9.34 -5.84 -3.71
C ASN A 61 10.83 -5.92 -4.05
N PRO A 62 11.73 -6.09 -3.06
CA PRO A 62 13.16 -6.23 -3.30
C PRO A 62 13.47 -7.41 -4.19
N TYR A 63 14.53 -7.28 -5.00
CA TYR A 63 15.02 -8.36 -5.82
C TYR A 63 16.56 -8.44 -5.79
N PRO A 64 17.16 -9.59 -5.38
CA PRO A 64 16.48 -10.76 -4.82
C PRO A 64 15.72 -10.42 -3.51
N PRO A 65 14.78 -11.28 -3.07
CA PRO A 65 14.03 -11.04 -1.84
C PRO A 65 14.95 -10.80 -0.65
N LEU A 66 14.78 -9.68 0.04
CA LEU A 66 15.60 -9.26 1.16
C LEU A 66 14.72 -8.82 2.33
N ALA A 67 15.02 -9.29 3.55
CA ALA A 67 14.27 -8.93 4.75
C ALA A 67 14.52 -7.45 5.13
N ASP A 68 15.79 -7.05 5.10
CA ASP A 68 16.22 -5.65 5.32
C ASP A 68 16.05 -4.85 4.03
N ARG A 69 14.80 -4.52 3.70
CA ARG A 69 14.41 -3.97 2.40
C ARG A 69 15.11 -2.67 2.03
N TYR A 70 15.50 -1.87 3.01
CA TYR A 70 16.26 -0.65 2.77
C TYR A 70 17.66 -0.92 2.20
N LEU A 71 18.19 -2.13 2.33
CA LEU A 71 19.48 -2.50 1.74
C LEU A 71 19.37 -3.05 0.31
N ALA A 72 18.15 -3.12 -0.23
CA ALA A 72 17.97 -3.54 -1.61
C ALA A 72 18.36 -2.42 -2.58
N ASP A 73 19.03 -2.79 -3.64
CA ASP A 73 19.41 -1.90 -4.75
C ASP A 73 18.62 -2.20 -6.05
N ARG A 74 17.76 -3.22 -6.01
CA ARG A 74 16.87 -3.59 -7.12
C ARG A 74 15.50 -3.97 -6.61
N ILE A 75 14.48 -3.74 -7.44
CA ILE A 75 13.10 -4.14 -7.18
C ILE A 75 12.49 -4.84 -8.39
N SER A 76 11.61 -5.80 -8.13
CA SER A 76 10.84 -6.53 -9.15
C SER A 76 9.42 -5.98 -9.32
N GLY A 77 9.06 -4.92 -8.63
CA GLY A 77 7.75 -4.25 -8.74
C GLY A 77 7.19 -3.79 -7.41
N PHE A 78 5.90 -3.54 -7.42
CA PHE A 78 5.16 -2.99 -6.28
C PHE A 78 4.01 -3.92 -5.94
N SER A 79 3.80 -4.19 -4.65
CA SER A 79 2.65 -4.98 -4.21
C SER A 79 1.33 -4.26 -4.53
N VAL A 80 0.28 -5.02 -4.79
CA VAL A 80 -1.05 -4.47 -5.09
C VAL A 80 -2.00 -4.49 -3.90
N ARG A 81 -1.70 -5.25 -2.86
CA ARG A 81 -2.53 -5.39 -1.66
C ARG A 81 -1.76 -5.34 -0.34
N ALA A 82 -0.70 -6.12 -0.24
CA ALA A 82 0.08 -6.25 0.97
C ALA A 82 1.54 -6.56 0.67
N LEU A 83 2.43 -6.09 1.50
CA LEU A 83 3.83 -6.48 1.42
C LEU A 83 4.00 -7.92 1.90
N PRO A 84 4.74 -8.75 1.16
CA PRO A 84 5.05 -10.09 1.59
C PRO A 84 5.88 -10.03 2.87
N LYS A 85 5.39 -10.68 3.94
CA LYS A 85 6.19 -10.93 5.15
C LYS A 85 6.95 -12.24 4.96
N TYR A 86 8.27 -12.17 4.92
CA TYR A 86 9.16 -13.34 4.98
C TYR A 86 8.95 -14.46 3.95
N THR A 87 8.31 -14.21 2.83
CA THR A 87 8.09 -15.26 1.86
C THR A 87 8.77 -14.97 0.54
N THR A 88 9.34 -16.00 -0.06
CA THR A 88 9.80 -16.01 -1.44
C THR A 88 8.69 -16.38 -2.42
N LYS A 89 7.45 -16.56 -1.92
CA LYS A 89 6.31 -16.91 -2.77
C LYS A 89 5.83 -15.69 -3.53
N PRO A 90 5.45 -15.86 -4.78
CA PRO A 90 4.89 -14.78 -5.56
C PRO A 90 3.56 -14.30 -4.95
N PHE A 91 3.50 -13.02 -4.66
CA PHE A 91 2.27 -12.28 -4.39
C PHE A 91 1.87 -11.54 -5.66
N SER A 92 0.65 -11.04 -5.71
CA SER A 92 0.26 -10.16 -6.79
C SER A 92 1.02 -8.85 -6.73
N TRP A 93 1.78 -8.55 -7.78
CA TRP A 93 2.49 -7.28 -7.93
C TRP A 93 2.41 -6.72 -9.34
N ILE A 94 2.65 -5.43 -9.44
CA ILE A 94 2.68 -4.67 -10.69
C ILE A 94 4.08 -4.13 -10.94
N MET A 95 4.54 -4.16 -12.18
CA MET A 95 5.83 -3.58 -12.58
C MET A 95 5.70 -2.90 -13.95
N ALA A 96 6.38 -1.76 -14.09
CA ALA A 96 6.48 -1.01 -15.33
C ALA A 96 7.84 -1.27 -15.99
N THR A 97 7.85 -1.51 -17.31
CA THR A 97 9.07 -1.77 -18.10
C THR A 97 8.93 -1.17 -19.51
N THR A 98 9.99 -1.19 -20.29
CA THR A 98 9.99 -0.84 -21.71
C THR A 98 10.61 -1.94 -22.56
N GLY A 99 10.30 -1.93 -23.87
CA GLY A 99 10.85 -2.87 -24.86
C GLY A 99 10.11 -4.21 -24.90
N ALA A 100 10.78 -5.25 -25.36
CA ALA A 100 10.19 -6.57 -25.52
C ALA A 100 9.62 -7.12 -24.20
N PRO A 101 8.51 -7.86 -24.23
CA PRO A 101 7.92 -8.47 -23.03
C PRO A 101 8.92 -9.36 -22.28
N ARG A 102 9.10 -9.07 -20.99
CA ARG A 102 9.93 -9.87 -20.06
C ARG A 102 9.05 -10.25 -18.87
N ILE A 103 9.02 -11.52 -18.54
CA ILE A 103 8.14 -12.07 -17.50
C ILE A 103 8.90 -12.63 -16.30
N ASN A 104 10.22 -12.86 -16.44
CA ASN A 104 11.05 -13.35 -15.36
C ASN A 104 11.66 -12.16 -14.57
N PRO A 105 11.55 -12.10 -13.24
CA PRO A 105 12.15 -11.05 -12.43
C PRO A 105 13.67 -10.84 -12.65
N ASN A 106 14.42 -11.91 -12.98
CA ASN A 106 15.83 -11.78 -13.35
C ASN A 106 16.05 -10.82 -14.54
N ASP A 107 15.09 -10.76 -15.45
CA ASP A 107 15.21 -10.05 -16.72
C ASP A 107 14.58 -8.65 -16.67
N TYR A 108 13.62 -8.42 -15.75
CA TYR A 108 12.89 -7.16 -15.67
C TYR A 108 13.06 -6.37 -14.36
N ALA A 109 13.68 -6.94 -13.32
CA ALA A 109 13.92 -6.16 -12.10
C ALA A 109 14.80 -4.94 -12.43
N SER A 110 14.46 -3.78 -11.85
CA SER A 110 15.18 -2.53 -12.07
C SER A 110 16.02 -2.15 -10.87
N GLY A 111 17.19 -1.59 -11.14
CA GLY A 111 17.95 -0.83 -10.18
C GLY A 111 17.20 0.43 -9.74
N PHE A 112 17.53 0.91 -8.55
CA PHE A 112 17.08 2.21 -8.03
C PHE A 112 18.10 2.73 -7.01
N ASP A 113 18.08 4.05 -6.80
CA ASP A 113 18.83 4.74 -5.77
C ASP A 113 17.88 5.41 -4.78
N HIS A 114 18.20 5.34 -3.49
CA HIS A 114 17.44 6.00 -2.43
C HIS A 114 17.42 7.54 -2.54
N ASP A 115 18.38 8.13 -3.24
CA ASP A 115 18.36 9.57 -3.56
C ASP A 115 17.27 9.92 -4.58
N PHE A 116 16.79 8.92 -5.34
CA PHE A 116 15.69 9.02 -6.30
C PHE A 116 14.44 8.28 -5.85
N GLU A 117 14.19 8.27 -4.55
CA GLU A 117 12.93 7.80 -3.99
C GLU A 117 12.35 8.76 -2.96
N LYS A 118 11.05 8.68 -2.79
CA LYS A 118 10.32 9.34 -1.72
C LYS A 118 9.27 8.40 -1.16
N VAL A 119 9.30 8.17 0.15
CA VAL A 119 8.28 7.38 0.84
C VAL A 119 7.67 8.21 1.97
N THR A 120 6.35 8.28 1.96
CA THR A 120 5.52 8.87 3.01
C THR A 120 4.44 7.87 3.41
N PRO A 121 3.67 8.07 4.49
CA PRO A 121 2.59 7.19 4.86
C PRO A 121 1.51 6.97 3.79
N TYR A 122 1.30 7.94 2.92
CA TYR A 122 0.20 8.02 1.96
C TYR A 122 0.65 8.04 0.50
N TYR A 123 1.96 8.11 0.24
CA TYR A 123 2.50 8.27 -1.10
C TYR A 123 3.93 7.73 -1.18
N SER A 124 4.26 7.06 -2.27
CA SER A 124 5.63 6.71 -2.63
C SER A 124 5.90 7.06 -4.08
N TRP A 125 7.15 7.45 -4.36
CA TRP A 125 7.67 7.69 -5.69
C TRP A 125 9.09 7.15 -5.77
N ILE A 126 9.46 6.59 -6.92
CA ILE A 126 10.77 6.02 -7.18
C ILE A 126 11.08 6.09 -8.68
N LEU A 127 12.36 6.28 -9.02
CA LEU A 127 12.86 6.13 -10.37
C LEU A 127 13.32 4.68 -10.60
N LEU A 128 12.76 4.03 -11.62
CA LEU A 128 13.22 2.73 -12.13
C LEU A 128 14.35 2.99 -13.12
N GLU A 129 15.60 2.91 -12.67
CA GLU A 129 16.77 3.41 -13.40
C GLU A 129 17.02 2.64 -14.70
N ASP A 130 16.79 1.30 -14.72
CA ASP A 130 17.03 0.49 -15.92
C ASP A 130 16.06 0.84 -17.08
N TYR A 131 14.99 1.58 -16.78
CA TYR A 131 13.93 1.92 -17.73
C TYR A 131 13.67 3.41 -17.88
N ASP A 132 14.29 4.26 -17.05
CA ASP A 132 13.98 5.69 -16.95
C ASP A 132 12.49 5.95 -16.74
N ILE A 133 11.85 5.16 -15.82
CA ILE A 133 10.44 5.25 -15.50
C ILE A 133 10.26 5.81 -14.10
N GLU A 134 9.52 6.92 -13.99
CA GLU A 134 9.04 7.39 -12.68
C GLU A 134 7.80 6.60 -12.28
N ALA A 135 7.86 5.91 -11.14
CA ALA A 135 6.76 5.16 -10.58
C ALA A 135 6.25 5.82 -9.30
N ALA A 136 5.00 6.22 -9.28
CA ALA A 136 4.33 6.82 -8.13
C ALA A 136 3.12 5.99 -7.70
N MET A 137 2.84 5.96 -6.40
CA MET A 137 1.73 5.18 -5.85
C MET A 137 1.10 5.83 -4.63
N THR A 138 -0.21 5.66 -4.52
CA THR A 138 -1.03 6.07 -3.37
C THR A 138 -2.16 5.07 -3.15
N VAL A 139 -2.87 5.18 -2.04
CA VAL A 139 -3.91 4.21 -1.65
C VAL A 139 -5.15 4.90 -1.10
N THR A 140 -6.25 4.17 -1.16
CA THR A 140 -7.44 4.38 -0.34
C THR A 140 -7.62 3.20 0.62
N GLN A 141 -8.78 3.06 1.25
CA GLN A 141 -9.04 1.95 2.20
C GLN A 141 -8.98 0.57 1.52
N HIS A 142 -9.55 0.45 0.30
CA HIS A 142 -9.68 -0.82 -0.42
C HIS A 142 -9.09 -0.77 -1.84
N SER A 143 -8.40 0.30 -2.21
CA SER A 143 -7.90 0.44 -3.57
C SER A 143 -6.49 1.02 -3.60
N SER A 144 -5.74 0.68 -4.64
CA SER A 144 -4.44 1.26 -4.93
C SER A 144 -4.45 2.04 -6.24
N PHE A 145 -3.64 3.09 -6.31
CA PHE A 145 -3.54 3.94 -7.47
C PHE A 145 -2.07 4.15 -7.82
N TYR A 146 -1.69 3.75 -9.05
CA TYR A 146 -0.35 3.85 -9.59
C TYR A 146 -0.32 4.84 -10.74
N LYS A 147 0.79 5.58 -10.84
CA LYS A 147 1.08 6.48 -11.94
C LYS A 147 2.49 6.21 -12.42
N PHE A 148 2.65 5.81 -13.67
CA PHE A 148 3.91 5.55 -14.32
C PHE A 148 4.14 6.59 -15.41
N LYS A 149 5.29 7.28 -15.34
CA LYS A 149 5.73 8.19 -16.39
C LYS A 149 6.89 7.56 -17.12
N TYR A 150 6.69 7.28 -18.38
CA TYR A 150 7.63 6.59 -19.25
C TYR A 150 8.47 7.56 -20.06
N PRO A 151 9.66 7.16 -20.52
CA PRO A 151 10.27 7.79 -21.69
C PRO A 151 9.38 7.54 -22.91
N LYS A 152 9.58 8.36 -23.97
CA LYS A 152 8.86 8.16 -25.24
C LYS A 152 9.18 6.79 -25.83
N SER A 153 8.19 5.93 -25.94
CA SER A 153 8.34 4.56 -26.41
C SER A 153 7.07 4.04 -27.07
N SER A 154 7.20 3.24 -28.11
CA SER A 154 6.08 2.47 -28.67
C SER A 154 5.81 1.15 -27.92
N GLU A 155 6.68 0.80 -26.96
CA GLU A 155 6.65 -0.47 -26.21
C GLU A 155 6.82 -0.21 -24.72
N SER A 156 5.87 0.50 -24.14
CA SER A 156 5.76 0.72 -22.69
C SER A 156 4.86 -0.32 -22.09
N ASN A 157 5.37 -1.09 -21.13
CA ASN A 157 4.69 -2.26 -20.63
C ASN A 157 4.31 -2.10 -19.15
N ILE A 158 3.17 -2.67 -18.79
CA ILE A 158 2.80 -2.94 -17.39
C ILE A 158 2.54 -4.42 -17.27
N LEU A 159 3.25 -5.09 -16.38
CA LEU A 159 3.02 -6.48 -16.05
C LEU A 159 2.35 -6.60 -14.67
N MET A 160 1.45 -7.56 -14.57
CA MET A 160 0.85 -8.00 -13.30
C MET A 160 1.01 -9.51 -13.22
N ASN A 161 1.67 -10.00 -12.18
CA ASN A 161 1.75 -11.42 -11.94
C ASN A 161 0.81 -11.88 -10.82
N ASN A 162 0.52 -13.17 -10.79
CA ASN A 162 -0.44 -13.77 -9.87
C ASN A 162 -0.15 -15.26 -9.64
N ASN A 163 -0.92 -15.88 -8.74
CA ASN A 163 -0.76 -17.26 -8.33
C ASN A 163 -2.05 -18.11 -8.38
N GLN A 164 -3.13 -17.63 -8.98
CA GLN A 164 -4.36 -18.41 -9.12
C GLN A 164 -5.09 -18.17 -10.43
N CYS A 165 -5.46 -16.94 -10.77
CA CYS A 165 -6.14 -16.61 -12.01
C CYS A 165 -5.81 -15.19 -12.45
N VAL A 166 -5.59 -14.99 -13.75
CA VAL A 166 -5.54 -13.68 -14.39
C VAL A 166 -6.37 -13.70 -15.66
N ARG A 167 -7.12 -12.63 -15.91
CA ARG A 167 -7.96 -12.49 -17.10
C ARG A 167 -7.85 -11.08 -17.66
N VAL A 168 -7.55 -10.97 -18.94
CA VAL A 168 -7.59 -9.71 -19.69
C VAL A 168 -9.03 -9.47 -20.17
N VAL A 169 -9.60 -8.29 -19.86
CA VAL A 169 -10.99 -7.94 -20.19
C VAL A 169 -11.01 -6.68 -21.05
N GLY A 170 -11.47 -6.82 -22.27
CA GLY A 170 -11.43 -5.73 -23.24
C GLY A 170 -10.01 -5.29 -23.56
N ASN A 171 -9.79 -3.98 -23.60
CA ASN A 171 -8.49 -3.39 -23.92
C ASN A 171 -7.96 -2.41 -22.85
N ASN A 172 -8.58 -2.37 -21.67
CA ASN A 172 -8.19 -1.48 -20.58
C ASN A 172 -8.42 -2.05 -19.18
N CYS A 173 -8.64 -3.37 -19.05
CA CYS A 173 -8.92 -3.99 -17.76
C CYS A 173 -8.21 -5.35 -17.62
N ILE A 174 -7.71 -5.63 -16.42
CA ILE A 174 -7.25 -6.95 -15.99
C ILE A 174 -7.99 -7.30 -14.70
N GLU A 175 -8.60 -8.49 -14.67
CA GLU A 175 -9.13 -9.10 -13.47
C GLU A 175 -8.17 -10.17 -12.99
N SER A 176 -7.95 -10.25 -11.70
CA SER A 176 -7.01 -11.22 -11.16
C SER A 176 -7.48 -11.72 -9.80
N VAL A 177 -7.17 -12.99 -9.52
CA VAL A 177 -7.58 -13.68 -8.30
C VAL A 177 -6.33 -14.30 -7.68
N GLU A 178 -6.10 -14.04 -6.41
CA GLU A 178 -4.94 -14.54 -5.66
C GLU A 178 -5.38 -15.50 -4.56
N ALA A 179 -4.82 -16.71 -4.54
CA ALA A 179 -4.88 -17.57 -3.37
C ALA A 179 -3.92 -17.03 -2.29
N VAL A 180 -4.42 -16.24 -1.36
CA VAL A 180 -3.64 -15.69 -0.26
C VAL A 180 -3.11 -16.82 0.64
N ASP A 181 -4.02 -17.74 1.00
CA ASP A 181 -3.73 -18.99 1.70
C ASP A 181 -4.88 -19.99 1.49
N SER A 182 -4.91 -21.06 2.27
CA SER A 182 -5.95 -22.10 2.17
C SER A 182 -7.35 -21.64 2.60
N THR A 183 -7.45 -20.47 3.23
CA THR A 183 -8.69 -19.95 3.82
C THR A 183 -9.14 -18.63 3.21
N GLN A 184 -8.31 -17.96 2.43
CA GLN A 184 -8.59 -16.63 1.92
C GLN A 184 -8.15 -16.43 0.49
N THR A 185 -9.02 -15.84 -0.30
CA THR A 185 -8.80 -15.41 -1.67
C THR A 185 -8.87 -13.88 -1.73
N ALA A 186 -8.04 -13.26 -2.54
CA ALA A 186 -8.14 -11.84 -2.85
C ALA A 186 -8.48 -11.65 -4.34
N TYR A 187 -9.33 -10.69 -4.61
CA TYR A 187 -9.81 -10.32 -5.93
C TYR A 187 -9.30 -8.93 -6.28
N TYR A 188 -8.81 -8.76 -7.50
CA TYR A 188 -8.25 -7.51 -8.00
C TYR A 188 -8.92 -7.11 -9.30
N TYR A 189 -9.50 -5.92 -9.30
CA TYR A 189 -10.06 -5.29 -10.50
C TYR A 189 -9.18 -4.13 -10.90
N ALA A 190 -8.33 -4.31 -11.92
CA ALA A 190 -7.37 -3.32 -12.39
C ALA A 190 -7.87 -2.67 -13.68
N ILE A 191 -7.96 -1.32 -13.69
CA ILE A 191 -8.27 -0.55 -14.90
C ILE A 191 -7.13 0.41 -15.22
N PHE A 192 -6.90 0.62 -16.51
CA PHE A 192 -5.86 1.48 -17.05
C PHE A 192 -6.45 2.76 -17.62
N SER A 193 -5.74 3.88 -17.48
CA SER A 193 -6.19 5.19 -17.96
C SER A 193 -6.29 5.28 -19.49
N LYS A 194 -5.64 4.37 -20.20
CA LYS A 194 -5.62 4.27 -21.66
C LYS A 194 -5.85 2.83 -22.11
N PRO A 195 -6.42 2.60 -23.30
CA PRO A 195 -6.45 1.28 -23.86
C PRO A 195 -5.03 0.80 -24.18
N PHE A 196 -4.71 -0.44 -23.83
CA PHE A 196 -3.47 -1.08 -24.27
C PHE A 196 -3.57 -1.53 -25.72
N ARG A 197 -2.44 -1.46 -26.45
CA ARG A 197 -2.34 -1.83 -27.86
C ARG A 197 -2.30 -3.33 -28.07
N SER A 198 -1.66 -4.03 -27.15
CA SER A 198 -1.50 -5.48 -27.16
C SER A 198 -1.32 -6.01 -25.75
N TYR A 199 -1.45 -7.32 -25.62
CA TYR A 199 -1.14 -8.01 -24.37
C TYR A 199 -0.52 -9.37 -24.65
N VAL A 200 0.16 -9.91 -23.66
CA VAL A 200 0.51 -11.31 -23.54
C VAL A 200 0.14 -11.80 -22.15
N THR A 201 -0.15 -13.07 -22.02
CA THR A 201 -0.26 -13.75 -20.73
C THR A 201 0.79 -14.84 -20.66
N TRP A 202 1.06 -15.33 -19.48
CA TRP A 202 1.99 -16.45 -19.32
C TRP A 202 1.52 -17.42 -18.24
N LYS A 203 2.02 -18.65 -18.37
CA LYS A 203 1.92 -19.70 -17.37
C LYS A 203 3.21 -20.55 -17.42
N ASP A 204 3.82 -20.78 -16.26
CA ASP A 204 5.06 -21.59 -16.14
C ASP A 204 6.14 -21.15 -17.16
N SER A 205 6.35 -19.84 -17.29
CA SER A 205 7.30 -19.21 -18.23
C SER A 205 6.92 -19.33 -19.72
N LEU A 206 5.78 -19.91 -20.06
CA LEU A 206 5.29 -19.99 -21.44
C LEU A 206 4.36 -18.81 -21.74
N ILE A 207 4.79 -17.98 -22.70
CA ILE A 207 4.03 -16.80 -23.14
C ILE A 207 2.99 -17.23 -24.17
N SER A 208 1.77 -16.71 -24.03
CA SER A 208 0.67 -16.88 -24.96
C SER A 208 -0.14 -15.59 -25.16
N GLN A 209 -1.13 -15.62 -26.03
CA GLN A 209 -2.15 -14.56 -26.20
C GLN A 209 -3.52 -14.98 -25.66
N ASP A 210 -3.56 -15.99 -24.81
CA ASP A 210 -4.79 -16.40 -24.17
C ASP A 210 -5.32 -15.29 -23.28
N VAL A 211 -6.61 -15.08 -23.29
CA VAL A 211 -7.26 -14.04 -22.45
C VAL A 211 -7.27 -14.39 -20.96
N LYS A 212 -7.01 -15.66 -20.62
CA LYS A 212 -7.06 -16.16 -19.24
C LYS A 212 -5.94 -17.16 -18.99
N GLN A 213 -5.34 -17.07 -17.82
CA GLN A 213 -4.41 -18.07 -17.28
C GLN A 213 -4.84 -18.48 -15.87
N GLU A 214 -4.60 -19.74 -15.53
CA GLU A 214 -4.83 -20.30 -14.18
C GLU A 214 -3.64 -21.14 -13.75
N GLY A 215 -3.15 -20.95 -12.54
CA GLY A 215 -2.01 -21.67 -11.98
C GLY A 215 -1.22 -20.85 -10.97
N LEU A 216 0.01 -21.29 -10.69
CA LEU A 216 0.85 -20.68 -9.64
C LEU A 216 1.80 -19.59 -10.17
N ASP A 217 2.35 -19.77 -11.34
CA ASP A 217 3.27 -18.81 -11.98
C ASP A 217 2.62 -18.29 -13.25
N ILE A 218 1.72 -17.35 -13.07
CA ILE A 218 0.91 -16.75 -14.12
C ILE A 218 0.96 -15.24 -14.08
N GLY A 219 0.57 -14.60 -15.17
CA GLY A 219 0.38 -13.16 -15.20
C GLY A 219 -0.07 -12.65 -16.56
N ALA A 220 -0.22 -11.34 -16.64
CA ALA A 220 -0.49 -10.61 -17.87
C ALA A 220 0.47 -9.42 -17.98
N LEU A 221 0.94 -9.16 -19.19
CA LEU A 221 1.68 -7.97 -19.55
C LEU A 221 0.90 -7.27 -20.66
N VAL A 222 0.62 -5.99 -20.44
CA VAL A 222 -0.08 -5.13 -21.40
C VAL A 222 0.88 -4.06 -21.92
N THR A 223 0.80 -3.74 -23.21
CA THR A 223 1.70 -2.82 -23.90
C THR A 223 0.95 -1.59 -24.38
N PHE A 224 1.54 -0.42 -24.11
CA PHE A 224 1.03 0.89 -24.51
C PHE A 224 2.01 1.59 -25.45
N ASP A 225 1.51 2.56 -26.19
CA ASP A 225 2.30 3.51 -26.96
C ASP A 225 2.36 4.84 -26.17
N THR A 226 3.52 5.18 -25.65
CA THR A 226 3.77 6.43 -24.92
C THR A 226 4.58 7.45 -25.71
N SER A 227 4.69 7.29 -27.04
CA SER A 227 5.45 8.21 -27.91
C SER A 227 4.89 9.63 -27.92
N GLN A 228 3.60 9.83 -27.65
CA GLN A 228 2.92 11.11 -27.61
C GLN A 228 2.51 11.56 -26.21
N ASP A 229 2.21 10.62 -25.33
CA ASP A 229 1.78 10.87 -23.95
C ASP A 229 2.43 9.84 -23.03
N GLU A 230 3.37 10.30 -22.24
CA GLU A 230 4.30 9.49 -21.44
C GLU A 230 3.67 8.90 -20.17
N GLU A 231 2.45 9.31 -19.80
CA GLU A 231 1.84 8.90 -18.54
C GLU A 231 0.80 7.77 -18.72
N ILE A 232 0.95 6.71 -17.95
CA ILE A 232 -0.04 5.64 -17.80
C ILE A 232 -0.41 5.53 -16.32
N MET A 233 -1.70 5.60 -16.02
CA MET A 233 -2.21 5.39 -14.67
C MET A 233 -2.95 4.07 -14.57
N VAL A 234 -2.89 3.43 -13.39
CA VAL A 234 -3.57 2.18 -13.07
C VAL A 234 -4.27 2.31 -11.74
N LYS A 235 -5.56 2.02 -11.71
CA LYS A 235 -6.34 1.92 -10.47
C LYS A 235 -6.69 0.46 -10.24
N ILE A 236 -6.51 -0.04 -9.01
CA ILE A 236 -6.78 -1.43 -8.65
C ILE A 236 -7.67 -1.47 -7.41
N GLY A 237 -8.90 -1.94 -7.58
CA GLY A 237 -9.78 -2.28 -6.47
C GLY A 237 -9.44 -3.66 -5.93
N VAL A 238 -9.49 -3.81 -4.62
CA VAL A 238 -9.16 -5.03 -3.89
C VAL A 238 -10.37 -5.48 -3.07
N SER A 239 -10.66 -6.76 -3.05
CA SER A 239 -11.70 -7.35 -2.20
C SER A 239 -11.30 -8.73 -1.72
N PHE A 240 -11.82 -9.13 -0.56
CA PHE A 240 -11.79 -10.51 -0.09
C PHE A 240 -13.14 -11.22 -0.27
N ILE A 241 -14.13 -10.53 -0.80
CA ILE A 241 -15.49 -11.05 -1.00
C ILE A 241 -15.61 -11.66 -2.39
N ASP A 242 -15.52 -10.82 -3.42
CA ASP A 242 -15.61 -11.23 -4.82
C ASP A 242 -15.09 -10.15 -5.78
N MET A 243 -15.10 -10.44 -7.09
CA MET A 243 -14.63 -9.51 -8.12
C MET A 243 -15.54 -8.30 -8.28
N GLU A 244 -16.86 -8.47 -8.13
CA GLU A 244 -17.80 -7.34 -8.21
C GLU A 244 -17.61 -6.37 -7.05
N GLN A 245 -17.31 -6.90 -5.87
CA GLN A 245 -16.97 -6.04 -4.71
C GLN A 245 -15.64 -5.31 -4.94
N ALA A 246 -14.63 -5.95 -5.50
CA ALA A 246 -13.36 -5.27 -5.85
C ALA A 246 -13.58 -4.11 -6.81
N LYS A 247 -14.43 -4.31 -7.83
CA LYS A 247 -14.85 -3.27 -8.75
C LYS A 247 -15.61 -2.15 -8.04
N ARG A 248 -16.57 -2.49 -7.20
CA ARG A 248 -17.35 -1.53 -6.41
C ARG A 248 -16.46 -0.70 -5.48
N ASN A 249 -15.51 -1.33 -4.79
CA ASN A 249 -14.55 -0.64 -3.93
C ASN A 249 -13.81 0.44 -4.72
N LEU A 250 -13.31 0.10 -5.91
CA LEU A 250 -12.62 1.03 -6.78
C LEU A 250 -13.51 2.19 -7.25
N GLU A 251 -14.70 1.90 -7.73
CA GLU A 251 -15.63 2.90 -8.26
C GLU A 251 -16.08 3.89 -7.19
N MET A 252 -16.26 3.42 -5.96
CA MET A 252 -16.66 4.26 -4.83
C MET A 252 -15.51 5.13 -4.32
N GLU A 253 -14.28 4.61 -4.27
CA GLU A 253 -13.16 5.30 -3.64
C GLU A 253 -12.36 6.15 -4.61
N ILE A 254 -12.18 5.71 -5.86
CA ILE A 254 -11.38 6.41 -6.88
C ILE A 254 -12.19 6.56 -8.17
N PRO A 255 -13.30 7.33 -8.17
CA PRO A 255 -14.14 7.49 -9.36
C PRO A 255 -13.44 8.21 -10.51
N ALA A 256 -12.54 9.15 -10.21
CA ALA A 256 -11.84 9.96 -11.20
C ALA A 256 -10.37 9.54 -11.36
N TRP A 257 -9.75 9.93 -12.48
CA TRP A 257 -8.31 9.77 -12.74
C TRP A 257 -7.51 10.96 -12.17
N ASP A 258 -7.74 11.31 -10.90
CA ASP A 258 -7.07 12.40 -10.20
C ASP A 258 -6.16 11.82 -9.10
N PHE A 259 -4.93 11.50 -9.50
CA PHE A 259 -3.92 10.93 -8.61
C PHE A 259 -3.55 11.87 -7.46
N ASP A 260 -3.42 13.17 -7.78
CA ASP A 260 -3.00 14.15 -6.78
C ASP A 260 -4.10 14.40 -5.73
N LYS A 261 -5.36 14.32 -6.12
CA LYS A 261 -6.47 14.37 -5.16
C LYS A 261 -6.41 13.20 -4.18
N VAL A 262 -6.28 11.96 -4.65
CA VAL A 262 -6.21 10.76 -3.79
C VAL A 262 -5.00 10.84 -2.85
N LYS A 263 -3.84 11.25 -3.36
CA LYS A 263 -2.63 11.47 -2.57
C LYS A 263 -2.84 12.52 -1.46
N ASN A 264 -3.47 13.65 -1.79
CA ASN A 264 -3.71 14.73 -0.83
C ASN A 264 -4.77 14.34 0.21
N ASP A 265 -5.83 13.64 -0.19
CA ASP A 265 -6.82 13.09 0.73
C ASP A 265 -6.14 12.12 1.72
N GLY A 266 -5.25 11.24 1.24
CA GLY A 266 -4.46 10.34 2.09
C GLY A 266 -3.55 11.09 3.07
N ARG A 267 -2.93 12.20 2.65
CA ARG A 267 -2.14 13.06 3.53
C ARG A 267 -3.00 13.66 4.64
N GLU A 268 -4.19 14.16 4.30
CA GLU A 268 -5.10 14.76 5.26
C GLU A 268 -5.60 13.73 6.28
N ILE A 269 -5.98 12.53 5.83
CA ILE A 269 -6.39 11.42 6.71
C ILE A 269 -5.28 11.11 7.72
N TRP A 270 -4.04 10.98 7.27
CA TRP A 270 -2.89 10.74 8.16
C TRP A 270 -2.63 11.91 9.10
N ASN A 271 -2.71 13.14 8.60
CA ASN A 271 -2.49 14.31 9.44
C ASN A 271 -3.53 14.42 10.57
N ASN A 272 -4.78 14.10 10.26
CA ASN A 272 -5.85 14.06 11.26
C ASN A 272 -5.63 12.93 12.28
N ALA A 273 -5.23 11.74 11.84
CA ALA A 273 -4.98 10.60 12.72
C ALA A 273 -3.80 10.87 13.68
N LEU A 274 -2.67 11.32 13.16
CA LEU A 274 -1.47 11.64 13.94
C LEU A 274 -1.64 12.88 14.81
N GLY A 275 -2.44 13.86 14.34
CA GLY A 275 -2.73 15.11 15.02
C GLY A 275 -3.57 14.98 16.30
N LYS A 276 -4.09 13.77 16.61
CA LYS A 276 -4.73 13.46 17.91
C LYS A 276 -3.78 13.64 19.08
N ILE A 277 -2.46 13.49 18.85
CA ILE A 277 -1.43 13.85 19.83
C ILE A 277 -0.59 14.98 19.24
N LYS A 278 -0.65 16.15 19.88
CA LYS A 278 0.16 17.30 19.51
C LYS A 278 1.35 17.42 20.46
N ILE A 279 2.55 17.47 19.88
CA ILE A 279 3.79 17.64 20.64
C ILE A 279 4.25 19.09 20.53
N GLU A 280 4.45 19.73 21.66
CA GLU A 280 5.07 21.05 21.78
C GLU A 280 6.51 20.90 22.26
N GLY A 281 7.40 21.72 21.71
CA GLY A 281 8.84 21.65 22.03
C GLY A 281 9.52 20.44 21.37
N GLY A 282 10.72 20.12 21.86
CA GLY A 282 11.58 19.07 21.31
C GLY A 282 12.22 19.45 19.97
N THR A 283 13.17 18.62 19.51
CA THR A 283 13.82 18.76 18.20
C THR A 283 12.97 18.09 17.11
N ASP A 284 13.25 18.41 15.85
CA ASP A 284 12.62 17.75 14.70
C ASP A 284 12.90 16.23 14.71
N GLU A 285 14.08 15.79 15.13
CA GLU A 285 14.44 14.38 15.29
C GLU A 285 13.54 13.67 16.31
N GLN A 286 13.33 14.30 17.47
CA GLN A 286 12.46 13.74 18.51
C GLN A 286 11.02 13.63 18.03
N LYS A 287 10.51 14.64 17.30
CA LYS A 287 9.19 14.60 16.67
C LYS A 287 9.12 13.52 15.61
N THR A 288 10.18 13.35 14.80
CA THR A 288 10.27 12.30 13.78
C THR A 288 10.18 10.91 14.41
N ILE A 289 10.92 10.65 15.48
CA ILE A 289 10.88 9.38 16.22
C ILE A 289 9.46 9.13 16.75
N PHE A 290 8.86 10.12 17.40
CA PHE A 290 7.54 9.99 17.98
C PHE A 290 6.45 9.73 16.94
N TYR A 291 6.34 10.59 15.91
CA TYR A 291 5.29 10.44 14.90
C TYR A 291 5.50 9.21 14.03
N SER A 292 6.74 8.79 13.78
CA SER A 292 7.01 7.52 13.09
C SER A 292 6.61 6.31 13.94
N ALA A 293 6.79 6.35 15.25
CA ALA A 293 6.30 5.31 16.15
C ALA A 293 4.77 5.28 16.20
N LEU A 294 4.11 6.43 16.30
CA LEU A 294 2.64 6.54 16.28
C LEU A 294 2.06 6.05 14.94
N TYR A 295 2.69 6.40 13.81
CA TYR A 295 2.35 5.85 12.50
C TYR A 295 2.38 4.32 12.50
N ARG A 296 3.42 3.69 13.08
CA ARG A 296 3.54 2.23 13.16
C ARG A 296 2.43 1.58 13.99
N VAL A 297 1.93 2.24 15.00
CA VAL A 297 0.77 1.79 15.79
C VAL A 297 -0.46 1.65 14.91
N MET A 298 -0.72 2.65 14.05
CA MET A 298 -1.92 2.69 13.19
C MET A 298 -1.81 1.82 11.93
N LEU A 299 -0.61 1.32 11.60
CA LEU A 299 -0.40 0.33 10.53
C LEU A 299 -0.65 -1.12 10.98
N GLY A 300 -0.96 -1.34 12.22
CA GLY A 300 -0.91 -2.65 12.87
C GLY A 300 -1.64 -3.74 12.08
N SER A 301 -0.96 -4.86 11.86
CA SER A 301 -1.56 -6.05 11.26
C SER A 301 -2.75 -6.61 12.06
N GLN A 302 -2.92 -6.15 13.29
CA GLN A 302 -3.96 -6.56 14.22
C GLN A 302 -5.16 -5.62 14.25
N THR A 303 -5.08 -4.51 13.53
CA THR A 303 -6.13 -3.48 13.50
C THR A 303 -6.51 -3.11 12.07
N LEU A 304 -6.32 -4.04 11.11
CA LEU A 304 -6.73 -3.81 9.73
C LEU A 304 -8.24 -3.93 9.60
N ASP A 305 -8.89 -2.89 9.13
CA ASP A 305 -10.30 -2.92 8.75
C ASP A 305 -10.49 -3.83 7.53
N ARG A 306 -11.35 -4.81 7.67
CA ARG A 306 -11.72 -5.78 6.63
C ARG A 306 -13.15 -5.63 6.15
N SER A 307 -13.82 -4.58 6.62
CA SER A 307 -15.17 -4.27 6.17
C SER A 307 -15.14 -3.72 4.75
N GLU A 308 -16.02 -4.21 3.92
CA GLU A 308 -16.21 -3.77 2.54
C GLU A 308 -17.66 -3.32 2.36
N TYR A 309 -17.93 -2.04 2.68
CA TYR A 309 -19.25 -1.41 2.58
C TYR A 309 -20.37 -2.20 3.27
N GLY A 310 -20.14 -2.51 4.55
CA GLY A 310 -21.13 -3.18 5.41
C GLY A 310 -21.07 -4.71 5.37
N ARG A 311 -20.13 -5.30 4.63
CA ARG A 311 -19.89 -6.74 4.58
C ARG A 311 -18.43 -7.06 4.90
N TYR A 312 -18.16 -8.30 5.29
CA TYR A 312 -16.80 -8.83 5.43
C TYR A 312 -16.76 -10.32 5.11
N TYR A 313 -15.59 -10.82 4.73
CA TYR A 313 -15.35 -12.25 4.55
C TYR A 313 -14.70 -12.83 5.80
N SER A 314 -15.36 -13.81 6.40
CA SER A 314 -14.82 -14.58 7.53
C SER A 314 -13.96 -15.74 7.05
N ARG A 315 -12.70 -15.76 7.50
CA ARG A 315 -11.73 -16.84 7.15
C ARG A 315 -12.06 -18.15 7.86
N LEU A 316 -12.88 -18.12 8.87
CA LEU A 316 -13.13 -19.25 9.78
C LEU A 316 -14.20 -20.18 9.23
N ASP A 317 -15.33 -19.63 8.83
CA ASP A 317 -16.43 -20.37 8.22
C ASP A 317 -16.44 -20.25 6.68
N LYS A 318 -15.57 -19.40 6.11
CA LYS A 318 -15.45 -19.12 4.68
C LYS A 318 -16.73 -18.55 4.06
N GLN A 319 -17.45 -17.75 4.83
CA GLN A 319 -18.68 -17.09 4.43
C GLN A 319 -18.53 -15.56 4.42
N VAL A 320 -19.42 -14.90 3.70
CA VAL A 320 -19.58 -13.44 3.73
C VAL A 320 -20.68 -13.10 4.72
N HIS A 321 -20.40 -12.17 5.62
CA HIS A 321 -21.31 -11.70 6.65
C HIS A 321 -21.56 -10.21 6.54
N ASP A 322 -22.70 -9.77 7.10
CA ASP A 322 -22.97 -8.34 7.30
C ASP A 322 -22.25 -7.85 8.56
N THR A 323 -21.74 -6.61 8.50
CA THR A 323 -21.04 -5.99 9.63
C THR A 323 -21.99 -5.46 10.73
N GLU A 324 -23.31 -5.43 10.47
CA GLU A 324 -24.34 -4.94 11.38
C GLU A 324 -24.11 -3.48 11.85
N GLY A 325 -23.50 -2.67 10.95
CA GLY A 325 -23.22 -1.25 11.18
C GLY A 325 -21.93 -0.96 11.95
N HIS A 326 -21.06 -1.98 12.15
CA HIS A 326 -19.76 -1.85 12.78
C HIS A 326 -18.65 -2.19 11.79
N ALA A 327 -17.45 -1.65 11.98
CA ALA A 327 -16.30 -2.09 11.22
C ALA A 327 -15.82 -3.46 11.71
N PHE A 328 -15.45 -4.36 10.78
CA PHE A 328 -14.87 -5.65 11.08
C PHE A 328 -13.36 -5.61 10.92
N TYR A 329 -12.66 -5.76 12.04
CA TYR A 329 -11.20 -5.74 12.06
C TYR A 329 -10.61 -7.14 12.02
N GLN A 330 -9.54 -7.29 11.23
CA GLN A 330 -8.74 -8.50 11.31
C GLN A 330 -8.00 -8.52 12.63
N VAL A 331 -8.43 -9.39 13.54
CA VAL A 331 -7.78 -9.57 14.82
C VAL A 331 -6.67 -10.62 14.71
N GLY A 332 -5.57 -10.38 15.41
CA GLY A 332 -4.42 -11.27 15.48
C GLY A 332 -4.13 -11.70 16.91
N SER A 333 -2.90 -12.15 17.17
CA SER A 333 -2.47 -12.52 18.52
C SER A 333 -2.55 -11.35 19.48
N ASN A 334 -3.19 -11.53 20.62
CA ASN A 334 -3.24 -10.54 21.71
C ASN A 334 -1.92 -10.43 22.48
N TRP A 335 -0.97 -11.30 22.20
CA TRP A 335 0.32 -11.30 22.88
C TRP A 335 1.06 -9.99 22.66
N GLY A 336 1.21 -9.22 23.73
CA GLY A 336 1.81 -7.89 23.71
C GLY A 336 0.87 -6.74 23.35
N SER A 337 -0.20 -6.96 22.58
CA SER A 337 -1.12 -5.89 22.16
C SER A 337 -1.98 -5.37 23.30
N HIS A 338 -2.37 -6.21 24.22
CA HIS A 338 -3.20 -5.86 25.36
C HIS A 338 -2.48 -4.93 26.36
N HIS A 339 -1.16 -4.97 26.43
CA HIS A 339 -0.37 -4.10 27.31
C HIS A 339 -0.13 -2.70 26.75
N SER A 340 -0.13 -2.53 25.45
CA SER A 340 0.33 -1.29 24.80
C SER A 340 -0.59 -0.80 23.69
N LEU A 341 -0.79 -1.62 22.65
CA LEU A 341 -1.54 -1.22 21.46
C LEU A 341 -3.01 -0.92 21.79
N PHE A 342 -3.72 -1.85 22.41
CA PHE A 342 -5.16 -1.69 22.69
C PHE A 342 -5.45 -0.55 23.67
N PRO A 343 -4.73 -0.37 24.79
CA PRO A 343 -4.91 0.82 25.62
C PRO A 343 -4.66 2.14 24.89
N LEU A 344 -3.67 2.18 23.98
CA LEU A 344 -3.38 3.38 23.20
C LEU A 344 -4.49 3.64 22.16
N VAL A 345 -4.93 2.61 21.44
CA VAL A 345 -6.06 2.73 20.50
C VAL A 345 -7.33 3.14 21.25
N LEU A 346 -7.61 2.55 22.41
CA LEU A 346 -8.76 2.95 23.24
C LEU A 346 -8.72 4.42 23.64
N LEU A 347 -7.53 4.95 23.93
CA LEU A 347 -7.36 6.35 24.31
C LEU A 347 -7.56 7.30 23.11
N LEU A 348 -7.05 6.94 21.95
CA LEU A 348 -7.02 7.80 20.76
C LEU A 348 -8.23 7.60 19.85
N GLU A 349 -8.76 6.38 19.78
CA GLU A 349 -9.77 5.92 18.84
C GLU A 349 -10.72 4.92 19.50
N PRO A 350 -11.50 5.35 20.53
CA PRO A 350 -12.33 4.45 21.34
C PRO A 350 -13.36 3.67 20.52
N GLU A 351 -13.88 4.28 19.42
CA GLU A 351 -14.84 3.60 18.55
C GLU A 351 -14.17 2.46 17.77
N ILE A 352 -12.96 2.67 17.26
CA ILE A 352 -12.18 1.63 16.60
C ILE A 352 -11.88 0.49 17.57
N GLN A 353 -11.48 0.81 18.81
CA GLN A 353 -11.24 -0.22 19.82
C GLN A 353 -12.50 -1.01 20.16
N ASN A 354 -13.65 -0.37 20.21
CA ASN A 354 -14.93 -1.05 20.40
C ASN A 354 -15.24 -2.02 19.24
N ASP A 355 -15.02 -1.59 18.01
CA ASP A 355 -15.27 -2.43 16.84
C ASP A 355 -14.24 -3.57 16.71
N ILE A 356 -12.99 -3.35 17.14
CA ILE A 356 -12.01 -4.43 17.31
C ILE A 356 -12.52 -5.46 18.30
N MET A 357 -13.03 -5.04 19.46
CA MET A 357 -13.57 -5.98 20.47
C MET A 357 -14.81 -6.72 19.96
N ARG A 358 -15.71 -6.04 19.24
CA ARG A 358 -16.85 -6.69 18.58
C ARG A 358 -16.40 -7.71 17.54
N SER A 359 -15.35 -7.40 16.79
CA SER A 359 -14.76 -8.33 15.83
C SER A 359 -14.22 -9.59 16.48
N TYR A 360 -13.60 -9.48 17.67
CA TYR A 360 -13.21 -10.66 18.46
C TYR A 360 -14.40 -11.52 18.85
N ILE A 361 -15.48 -10.90 19.35
CA ILE A 361 -16.70 -11.61 19.72
C ILE A 361 -17.32 -12.28 18.50
N ARG A 362 -17.45 -11.55 17.38
CA ARG A 362 -18.01 -12.09 16.15
C ARG A 362 -17.22 -13.26 15.58
N ILE A 363 -15.89 -13.16 15.58
CA ILE A 363 -15.02 -14.27 15.17
C ILE A 363 -15.26 -15.50 16.07
N GLN A 364 -15.46 -15.31 17.37
CA GLN A 364 -15.77 -16.39 18.29
C GLN A 364 -17.13 -17.04 17.96
N ASP A 365 -18.12 -16.24 17.61
CA ASP A 365 -19.45 -16.72 17.21
C ASP A 365 -19.41 -17.48 15.89
N ASP A 366 -18.69 -16.96 14.89
CA ASP A 366 -18.49 -17.61 13.57
C ASP A 366 -17.81 -18.99 13.71
N VAL A 367 -16.98 -19.18 14.74
CA VAL A 367 -16.28 -20.45 14.99
C VAL A 367 -17.12 -21.43 15.82
N SER A 368 -17.77 -20.92 16.85
CA SER A 368 -18.48 -21.79 17.84
C SER A 368 -19.85 -22.20 17.34
N GLY A 369 -20.46 -21.47 16.43
CA GLY A 369 -21.87 -21.62 16.07
C GLY A 369 -22.80 -21.38 17.26
N ASN A 370 -22.28 -20.81 18.37
CA ASN A 370 -23.00 -20.59 19.62
C ASN A 370 -22.76 -19.14 20.07
N PRO A 371 -23.67 -18.21 19.78
CA PRO A 371 -23.52 -16.81 20.14
C PRO A 371 -23.25 -16.63 21.64
N GLY A 372 -22.14 -15.98 21.98
CA GLY A 372 -21.74 -15.70 23.36
C GLY A 372 -21.05 -16.85 24.09
N GLY A 373 -20.75 -17.97 23.43
CA GLY A 373 -20.04 -19.10 24.03
C GLY A 373 -18.53 -18.93 24.00
N LEU A 374 -17.91 -18.60 25.12
CA LEU A 374 -16.44 -18.66 25.29
C LEU A 374 -16.04 -20.13 25.50
N GLU A 375 -15.76 -20.84 24.40
CA GLU A 375 -15.08 -22.12 24.48
C GLU A 375 -13.56 -21.89 24.46
N PRO A 376 -12.80 -22.34 25.45
CA PRO A 376 -11.36 -22.27 25.45
C PRO A 376 -10.80 -23.31 24.47
N THR A 377 -10.48 -22.94 23.26
CA THR A 377 -9.81 -23.81 22.30
C THR A 377 -8.73 -23.09 21.56
N ASN A 378 -7.61 -23.80 21.30
CA ASN A 378 -6.52 -23.36 20.42
C ASN A 378 -7.05 -23.11 19.01
N ARG A 379 -7.60 -21.92 18.74
CA ARG A 379 -8.20 -21.59 17.46
C ARG A 379 -7.42 -20.54 16.71
N TYR A 380 -7.39 -20.75 15.42
CA TYR A 380 -6.68 -19.91 14.47
C TYR A 380 -7.50 -18.64 14.21
N VAL A 381 -7.12 -17.52 14.78
CA VAL A 381 -7.77 -16.25 14.53
C VAL A 381 -6.84 -15.37 13.70
N GLY A 382 -7.28 -15.01 12.49
CA GLY A 382 -6.56 -14.05 11.64
C GLY A 382 -5.16 -14.47 11.19
N GLY A 383 -4.88 -15.79 11.11
CA GLY A 383 -3.56 -16.29 10.67
C GLY A 383 -2.52 -16.40 11.79
N SER A 384 -2.90 -16.15 13.02
CA SER A 384 -2.06 -16.38 14.21
C SER A 384 -2.70 -17.39 15.13
N TYR A 385 -1.90 -18.26 15.76
CA TYR A 385 -2.36 -19.08 16.88
C TYR A 385 -2.77 -18.14 18.01
N VAL A 386 -4.03 -18.11 18.34
CA VAL A 386 -4.45 -17.70 19.68
C VAL A 386 -4.16 -18.91 20.57
N SER A 387 -3.03 -18.90 21.27
CA SER A 387 -2.76 -19.95 22.24
C SER A 387 -3.78 -19.80 23.36
N ASP A 388 -4.47 -20.89 23.71
CA ASP A 388 -5.33 -21.01 24.89
C ASP A 388 -4.54 -21.08 26.20
N ARG A 389 -3.32 -20.73 26.18
CA ARG A 389 -2.74 -20.47 27.50
C ARG A 389 -3.60 -19.38 28.07
N PRO A 390 -4.45 -19.71 29.10
CA PRO A 390 -5.00 -18.67 29.91
C PRO A 390 -3.80 -17.77 30.15
N THR A 391 -3.88 -16.48 29.86
CA THR A 391 -3.03 -15.54 30.52
C THR A 391 -3.24 -15.88 31.96
N GLU A 392 -2.34 -16.72 32.51
CA GLU A 392 -2.37 -17.01 33.95
C GLU A 392 -2.30 -15.64 34.53
N GLY A 393 -3.47 -15.23 34.98
CA GLY A 393 -3.70 -13.90 35.45
C GLY A 393 -2.79 -13.69 36.61
N THR A 394 -1.96 -12.77 36.39
CA THR A 394 -1.44 -12.00 37.48
C THR A 394 -2.22 -10.72 37.54
#